data_29185dc85bbe29b17ba5925781f05b4e
#
_entry.id   29185dc85bbe29b17ba5925781f05b4e
#
_cell.length_a   1.000
_cell.length_b   1.000
_cell.length_c   1.000
_cell.angle_alpha   90.00
_cell.angle_beta   90.00
_cell.angle_gamma   90.00
#
_symmetry.space_group_name_H-M   'P 1'
#
loop_
_entity.id
_entity.type
_entity.pdbx_description
1 polymer ?
#
loop_
_entity_poly.entity_id
_entity_poly.type
_entity_poly.pdbx_seq_one_letter_code
_entity_poly.pdbx_strand_id
1 'polypeptide(L)'
;MELRVNEVKMPEKITFNYEELRSEIQKIVEDHSNLVYTGEQIKDAKSDKASLNKLKKALNDERIRLEKAYLEPFNEFKTQINALIKLINDPINLIDKQIKEFEEYEKQEKRKQIEELWNSKSTPFEISLECIFDSRWLNKTTSMRSIEDVMNAFITSVEKDVDTLSKLPEFGFEALEVYKSTLDINRALNEGQRLAEIQRKKAEYEAEPVSYTHLRAHETLA
;
A
#
# COMPACT_ATOMS: atom_id res chain seq x y z
N MET A 1 18.46 -26.79 -16.14
CA MET A 1 19.89 -26.84 -15.75
C MET A 1 19.90 -27.20 -14.27
N GLU A 2 20.38 -28.37 -13.90
CA GLU A 2 20.58 -28.77 -12.50
C GLU A 2 21.99 -28.43 -12.08
N LEU A 3 22.14 -27.53 -11.10
CA LEU A 3 23.43 -27.25 -10.47
C LEU A 3 23.64 -28.28 -9.35
N ARG A 4 24.72 -29.02 -9.43
CA ARG A 4 25.16 -29.97 -8.38
C ARG A 4 26.34 -29.39 -7.63
N VAL A 5 26.16 -29.19 -6.33
CA VAL A 5 27.30 -28.93 -5.44
C VAL A 5 27.96 -30.28 -5.19
N ASN A 6 29.25 -30.38 -5.50
CA ASN A 6 30.02 -31.59 -5.20
C ASN A 6 30.05 -31.84 -3.70
N GLU A 7 30.33 -33.08 -3.31
CA GLU A 7 30.35 -33.53 -1.92
C GLU A 7 31.18 -32.58 -1.03
N VAL A 8 30.55 -31.98 -0.04
CA VAL A 8 31.19 -31.12 0.96
C VAL A 8 31.61 -32.00 2.11
N LYS A 9 32.93 -32.14 2.35
CA LYS A 9 33.43 -32.88 3.53
C LYS A 9 33.40 -31.98 4.75
N MET A 10 32.58 -32.32 5.71
CA MET A 10 32.53 -31.69 7.03
C MET A 10 33.04 -32.66 8.09
N PRO A 11 33.78 -32.20 9.13
CA PRO A 11 34.07 -33.05 10.28
C PRO A 11 32.77 -33.41 11.02
N GLU A 12 32.55 -34.69 11.25
CA GLU A 12 31.30 -35.18 11.91
C GLU A 12 31.23 -34.82 13.39
N LYS A 13 32.39 -34.64 14.06
CA LYS A 13 32.47 -34.39 15.49
C LYS A 13 33.75 -33.65 15.86
N ILE A 14 33.63 -32.70 16.78
CA ILE A 14 34.79 -32.08 17.46
C ILE A 14 35.09 -32.95 18.69
N THR A 15 36.31 -33.47 18.75
CA THR A 15 36.78 -34.27 19.90
C THR A 15 37.89 -33.53 20.62
N PHE A 16 37.88 -33.58 21.94
CA PHE A 16 38.91 -33.02 22.82
C PHE A 16 39.01 -33.86 24.10
N ASN A 17 39.96 -33.58 24.94
CA ASN A 17 40.24 -34.30 26.18
C ASN A 17 39.25 -33.91 27.33
N TYR A 18 37.96 -34.01 27.06
CA TYR A 18 36.90 -33.59 27.99
C TYR A 18 36.98 -34.27 29.36
N GLU A 19 37.16 -35.60 29.41
CA GLU A 19 37.16 -36.32 30.66
C GLU A 19 38.40 -36.00 31.54
N GLU A 20 39.55 -35.74 30.92
CA GLU A 20 40.75 -35.31 31.63
C GLU A 20 40.54 -33.96 32.27
N LEU A 21 40.08 -32.94 31.45
CA LEU A 21 39.84 -31.59 31.93
C LEU A 21 38.71 -31.60 33.02
N ARG A 22 37.70 -32.39 32.84
CA ARG A 22 36.66 -32.56 33.83
C ARG A 22 37.20 -33.08 35.16
N SER A 23 38.03 -34.12 35.12
CA SER A 23 38.63 -34.69 36.34
C SER A 23 39.54 -33.70 37.04
N GLU A 24 40.37 -32.94 36.28
CA GLU A 24 41.24 -31.89 36.85
C GLU A 24 40.42 -30.76 37.49
N ILE A 25 39.38 -30.29 36.81
CA ILE A 25 38.53 -29.22 37.33
C ILE A 25 37.76 -29.67 38.55
N GLN A 26 37.27 -30.92 38.58
CA GLN A 26 36.57 -31.48 39.75
C GLN A 26 37.48 -31.48 40.99
N LYS A 27 38.75 -31.89 40.86
CA LYS A 27 39.72 -31.79 41.97
C LYS A 27 39.90 -30.38 42.46
N ILE A 28 40.11 -29.44 41.57
CA ILE A 28 40.24 -28.02 41.92
C ILE A 28 38.97 -27.49 42.65
N VAL A 29 37.76 -27.89 42.17
CA VAL A 29 36.49 -27.51 42.80
C VAL A 29 36.32 -28.15 44.18
N GLU A 30 36.70 -29.42 44.36
CA GLU A 30 36.65 -30.11 45.62
C GLU A 30 37.58 -29.45 46.64
N ASP A 31 38.82 -29.11 46.25
CA ASP A 31 39.80 -28.44 47.10
C ASP A 31 39.28 -27.07 47.63
N HIS A 32 38.57 -26.34 46.80
CA HIS A 32 38.07 -25.01 47.17
C HIS A 32 36.68 -25.00 47.78
N SER A 33 35.84 -26.01 47.54
CA SER A 33 34.44 -26.12 48.02
C SER A 33 34.39 -26.37 49.53
N ASN A 34 35.41 -27.02 50.07
CA ASN A 34 35.52 -27.34 51.50
C ASN A 34 36.24 -26.30 52.37
N LEU A 35 36.70 -25.24 51.74
CA LEU A 35 37.41 -24.17 52.47
C LEU A 35 36.43 -23.20 53.13
N VAL A 36 36.55 -22.99 54.45
CA VAL A 36 35.86 -21.96 55.21
C VAL A 36 36.87 -20.85 55.56
N TYR A 37 36.76 -19.72 54.92
CA TYR A 37 37.68 -18.62 55.16
C TYR A 37 37.29 -17.82 56.40
N THR A 38 38.23 -17.60 57.27
CA THR A 38 38.10 -16.68 58.40
C THR A 38 38.38 -15.25 58.00
N GLY A 39 38.08 -14.25 58.88
CA GLY A 39 38.32 -12.83 58.57
C GLY A 39 39.77 -12.51 58.18
N GLU A 40 40.75 -13.21 58.79
CA GLU A 40 42.18 -13.05 58.45
C GLU A 40 42.56 -13.63 57.08
N GLN A 41 41.78 -14.62 56.61
CA GLN A 41 42.03 -15.32 55.32
C GLN A 41 41.27 -14.70 54.12
N ILE A 42 40.66 -13.57 54.28
CA ILE A 42 39.93 -12.89 53.19
C ILE A 42 40.85 -12.54 51.99
N LYS A 43 42.13 -12.29 52.23
CA LYS A 43 43.10 -12.05 51.17
C LYS A 43 43.32 -13.30 50.31
N ASP A 44 43.42 -14.46 50.96
CA ASP A 44 43.58 -15.76 50.31
C ASP A 44 42.34 -16.15 49.54
N ALA A 45 41.15 -15.96 50.12
CA ALA A 45 39.86 -16.14 49.44
C ALA A 45 39.75 -15.31 48.13
N LYS A 46 40.23 -14.04 48.17
CA LYS A 46 40.25 -13.19 46.97
C LYS A 46 41.22 -13.74 45.88
N SER A 47 42.39 -14.25 46.32
CA SER A 47 43.36 -14.86 45.43
C SER A 47 42.82 -16.14 44.76
N ASP A 48 42.18 -17.04 45.54
CA ASP A 48 41.58 -18.24 45.05
C ASP A 48 40.43 -17.97 44.06
N LYS A 49 39.56 -17.04 44.41
CA LYS A 49 38.51 -16.55 43.50
C LYS A 49 39.11 -15.98 42.20
N ALA A 50 40.22 -15.23 42.27
CA ALA A 50 40.85 -14.70 41.08
C ALA A 50 41.44 -15.83 40.20
N SER A 51 42.04 -16.87 40.80
CA SER A 51 42.58 -18.04 40.12
C SER A 51 41.47 -18.86 39.41
N LEU A 52 40.34 -19.11 40.11
CA LEU A 52 39.18 -19.78 39.49
C LEU A 52 38.58 -18.96 38.36
N ASN A 53 38.48 -17.65 38.51
CA ASN A 53 38.00 -16.80 37.40
C ASN A 53 38.93 -16.78 36.22
N LYS A 54 40.28 -16.86 36.45
CA LYS A 54 41.28 -16.97 35.39
C LYS A 54 41.12 -18.28 34.64
N LEU A 55 40.94 -19.39 35.34
CA LEU A 55 40.66 -20.71 34.75
C LEU A 55 39.42 -20.72 33.89
N LYS A 56 38.28 -20.22 34.46
CA LYS A 56 37.04 -20.04 33.73
C LYS A 56 37.20 -19.22 32.48
N LYS A 57 37.93 -18.11 32.56
CA LYS A 57 38.21 -17.26 31.42
C LYS A 57 39.02 -17.98 30.35
N ALA A 58 40.08 -18.69 30.72
CA ALA A 58 40.93 -19.46 29.77
C ALA A 58 40.12 -20.51 29.02
N LEU A 59 39.21 -21.26 29.70
CA LEU A 59 38.32 -22.22 29.04
C LEU A 59 37.37 -21.54 28.05
N ASN A 60 36.81 -20.41 28.44
CA ASN A 60 35.90 -19.68 27.54
C ASN A 60 36.63 -19.05 26.34
N ASP A 61 37.81 -18.49 26.55
CA ASP A 61 38.65 -17.92 25.48
C ASP A 61 39.04 -19.00 24.48
N GLU A 62 39.39 -20.21 24.96
CA GLU A 62 39.71 -21.36 24.08
C GLU A 62 38.47 -21.83 23.31
N ARG A 63 37.31 -21.90 23.97
CA ARG A 63 36.00 -22.18 23.28
C ARG A 63 35.79 -21.22 22.12
N ILE A 64 35.92 -19.91 22.38
CA ILE A 64 35.72 -18.87 21.36
C ILE A 64 36.72 -18.99 20.23
N ARG A 65 38.00 -19.27 20.57
CA ARG A 65 39.07 -19.48 19.57
C ARG A 65 38.75 -20.62 18.65
N LEU A 66 38.35 -21.77 19.20
CA LEU A 66 38.00 -22.96 18.43
C LEU A 66 36.74 -22.78 17.61
N GLU A 67 35.70 -22.16 18.18
CA GLU A 67 34.48 -21.81 17.47
C GLU A 67 34.79 -20.97 16.22
N LYS A 68 35.60 -19.93 16.39
CA LYS A 68 36.00 -19.05 15.30
C LYS A 68 36.75 -19.79 14.21
N ALA A 69 37.74 -20.60 14.61
CA ALA A 69 38.54 -21.41 13.69
C ALA A 69 37.70 -22.45 12.95
N TYR A 70 36.71 -23.05 13.60
CA TYR A 70 35.80 -24.02 12.99
C TYR A 70 34.85 -23.35 11.99
N LEU A 71 34.37 -22.16 12.30
CA LEU A 71 33.41 -21.42 11.46
C LEU A 71 34.10 -20.70 10.26
N GLU A 72 35.38 -20.45 10.32
CA GLU A 72 36.12 -19.72 9.27
C GLU A 72 35.96 -20.36 7.88
N PRO A 73 36.19 -21.66 7.66
CA PRO A 73 35.97 -22.31 6.36
C PRO A 73 34.50 -22.26 5.91
N PHE A 74 33.57 -22.36 6.85
CA PHE A 74 32.14 -22.23 6.55
C PHE A 74 31.76 -20.81 6.12
N ASN A 75 32.34 -19.81 6.75
CA ASN A 75 32.12 -18.41 6.38
C ASN A 75 32.67 -18.08 5.00
N GLU A 76 33.84 -18.67 4.66
CA GLU A 76 34.38 -18.54 3.33
C GLU A 76 33.48 -19.20 2.27
N PHE A 77 33.07 -20.45 2.50
CA PHE A 77 32.08 -21.13 1.65
C PHE A 77 30.80 -20.31 1.48
N LYS A 78 30.23 -19.81 2.57
CA LYS A 78 29.04 -18.94 2.55
C LYS A 78 29.25 -17.70 1.69
N THR A 79 30.43 -17.09 1.78
CA THR A 79 30.77 -15.91 0.99
C THR A 79 30.81 -16.23 -0.51
N GLN A 80 31.42 -17.37 -0.86
CA GLN A 80 31.50 -17.86 -2.24
C GLN A 80 30.10 -18.18 -2.81
N ILE A 81 29.27 -18.89 -2.05
CA ILE A 81 27.88 -19.17 -2.45
C ILE A 81 27.06 -17.87 -2.62
N ASN A 82 27.19 -16.93 -1.70
CA ASN A 82 26.48 -15.64 -1.82
C ASN A 82 26.93 -14.85 -3.05
N ALA A 83 28.21 -14.92 -3.42
CA ALA A 83 28.70 -14.32 -4.65
C ALA A 83 28.07 -14.96 -5.90
N LEU A 84 27.95 -16.30 -5.93
CA LEU A 84 27.25 -17.00 -7.02
C LEU A 84 25.76 -16.65 -7.09
N ILE A 85 25.08 -16.58 -5.94
CA ILE A 85 23.67 -16.15 -5.86
C ILE A 85 23.52 -14.73 -6.42
N LYS A 86 24.41 -13.83 -6.11
CA LYS A 86 24.39 -12.46 -6.65
C LYS A 86 24.50 -12.45 -8.16
N LEU A 87 25.39 -13.24 -8.75
CA LEU A 87 25.50 -13.35 -10.21
C LEU A 87 24.21 -13.83 -10.89
N ILE A 88 23.37 -14.60 -10.18
CA ILE A 88 22.06 -15.05 -10.67
C ILE A 88 21.00 -13.98 -10.46
N ASN A 89 21.05 -13.24 -9.34
CA ASN A 89 20.07 -12.22 -9.02
C ASN A 89 20.14 -11.02 -9.98
N ASP A 90 21.31 -10.65 -10.44
CA ASP A 90 21.49 -9.51 -11.35
C ASP A 90 20.66 -9.67 -12.65
N PRO A 91 20.76 -10.78 -13.41
CA PRO A 91 19.89 -11.00 -14.57
C PRO A 91 18.41 -11.18 -14.23
N ILE A 92 18.05 -11.77 -13.07
CA ILE A 92 16.66 -11.85 -12.62
C ILE A 92 16.07 -10.45 -12.47
N ASN A 93 16.76 -9.56 -11.77
CA ASN A 93 16.31 -8.18 -11.58
C ASN A 93 16.18 -7.42 -12.92
N LEU A 94 17.08 -7.68 -13.87
CA LEU A 94 17.00 -7.10 -15.21
C LEU A 94 15.75 -7.59 -15.97
N ILE A 95 15.48 -8.90 -15.92
CA ILE A 95 14.31 -9.51 -16.55
C ILE A 95 13.02 -8.98 -15.92
N ASP A 96 12.95 -8.91 -14.59
CA ASP A 96 11.80 -8.37 -13.88
C ASP A 96 11.52 -6.90 -14.25
N LYS A 97 12.57 -6.11 -14.43
CA LYS A 97 12.45 -4.73 -14.90
C LYS A 97 11.86 -4.69 -16.31
N GLN A 98 12.38 -5.49 -17.22
CA GLN A 98 11.90 -5.56 -18.60
C GLN A 98 10.42 -6.03 -18.67
N ILE A 99 10.04 -7.01 -17.85
CA ILE A 99 8.64 -7.47 -17.76
C ILE A 99 7.72 -6.31 -17.34
N LYS A 100 8.09 -5.59 -16.26
CA LYS A 100 7.31 -4.45 -15.78
C LYS A 100 7.20 -3.31 -16.80
N GLU A 101 8.29 -2.98 -17.49
CA GLU A 101 8.32 -1.97 -18.54
C GLU A 101 7.39 -2.37 -19.70
N PHE A 102 7.40 -3.65 -20.08
CA PHE A 102 6.53 -4.16 -21.14
C PHE A 102 5.05 -4.18 -20.73
N GLU A 103 4.74 -4.61 -19.51
CA GLU A 103 3.36 -4.58 -19.00
C GLU A 103 2.81 -3.15 -18.91
N GLU A 104 3.62 -2.19 -18.53
CA GLU A 104 3.23 -0.78 -18.49
C GLU A 104 3.03 -0.22 -19.89
N TYR A 105 3.91 -0.56 -20.83
CA TYR A 105 3.72 -0.21 -22.24
C TYR A 105 2.40 -0.78 -22.80
N GLU A 106 2.07 -2.05 -22.56
CA GLU A 106 0.80 -2.64 -22.98
C GLU A 106 -0.42 -1.92 -22.40
N LYS A 107 -0.36 -1.50 -21.13
CA LYS A 107 -1.44 -0.70 -20.52
C LYS A 107 -1.60 0.67 -21.17
N GLN A 108 -0.48 1.34 -21.47
CA GLN A 108 -0.50 2.64 -22.14
C GLN A 108 -1.07 2.53 -23.57
N GLU A 109 -0.66 1.51 -24.33
CA GLU A 109 -1.21 1.27 -25.67
C GLU A 109 -2.70 0.96 -25.61
N LYS A 110 -3.13 0.14 -24.64
CA LYS A 110 -4.56 -0.14 -24.44
C LYS A 110 -5.34 1.12 -24.03
N ARG A 111 -4.77 1.96 -23.19
CA ARG A 111 -5.38 3.26 -22.82
C ARG A 111 -5.57 4.15 -24.04
N LYS A 112 -4.59 4.25 -24.92
CA LYS A 112 -4.73 5.00 -26.17
C LYS A 112 -5.87 4.45 -27.04
N GLN A 113 -5.96 3.14 -27.21
CA GLN A 113 -7.07 2.52 -27.94
C GLN A 113 -8.44 2.83 -27.33
N ILE A 114 -8.54 2.86 -26.01
CA ILE A 114 -9.76 3.23 -25.29
C ILE A 114 -10.10 4.72 -25.53
N GLU A 115 -9.11 5.61 -25.47
CA GLU A 115 -9.27 7.04 -25.76
C GLU A 115 -9.68 7.28 -27.21
N GLU A 116 -9.07 6.61 -28.17
CA GLU A 116 -9.45 6.68 -29.60
C GLU A 116 -10.88 6.17 -29.81
N LEU A 117 -11.24 5.05 -29.19
CA LEU A 117 -12.59 4.51 -29.24
C LEU A 117 -13.61 5.50 -28.67
N TRP A 118 -13.34 6.10 -27.51
CA TRP A 118 -14.20 7.11 -26.90
C TRP A 118 -14.36 8.34 -27.79
N ASN A 119 -13.27 8.85 -28.32
CA ASN A 119 -13.27 10.01 -29.20
C ASN A 119 -14.00 9.79 -30.55
N SER A 120 -14.16 8.51 -30.94
CA SER A 120 -14.96 8.14 -32.13
C SER A 120 -16.47 8.13 -31.84
N LYS A 121 -16.90 8.15 -30.58
CA LYS A 121 -18.31 8.15 -30.19
C LYS A 121 -18.90 9.55 -30.26
N SER A 122 -20.18 9.62 -30.65
CA SER A 122 -20.96 10.86 -30.59
C SER A 122 -21.68 10.93 -29.24
N THR A 123 -21.54 12.04 -28.55
CA THR A 123 -22.20 12.31 -27.26
C THR A 123 -23.07 13.56 -27.40
N PRO A 124 -24.19 13.70 -26.66
CA PRO A 124 -25.08 14.86 -26.75
C PRO A 124 -24.41 16.20 -26.39
N PHE A 125 -23.35 16.14 -25.61
CA PHE A 125 -22.48 17.25 -25.24
C PHE A 125 -21.08 16.70 -24.92
N GLU A 126 -20.09 17.57 -24.73
CA GLU A 126 -18.73 17.14 -24.42
C GLU A 126 -18.65 16.43 -23.06
N ILE A 127 -18.26 15.15 -23.05
CA ILE A 127 -18.09 14.35 -21.85
C ILE A 127 -16.68 13.74 -21.87
N SER A 128 -15.95 13.97 -20.80
CA SER A 128 -14.61 13.38 -20.65
C SER A 128 -14.70 11.88 -20.42
N LEU A 129 -13.79 11.12 -21.03
CA LEU A 129 -13.64 9.68 -20.78
C LEU A 129 -13.46 9.37 -19.28
N GLU A 130 -12.83 10.25 -18.53
CA GLU A 130 -12.58 10.08 -17.08
C GLU A 130 -13.87 9.92 -16.26
N CYS A 131 -15.03 10.40 -16.78
CA CYS A 131 -16.32 10.23 -16.10
C CYS A 131 -16.78 8.77 -16.01
N ILE A 132 -16.28 7.91 -16.90
CA ILE A 132 -16.68 6.49 -16.98
C ILE A 132 -15.48 5.54 -16.92
N PHE A 133 -14.25 6.07 -16.96
CA PHE A 133 -13.05 5.25 -17.04
C PHE A 133 -12.91 4.39 -15.78
N ASP A 134 -12.69 3.09 -15.98
CA ASP A 134 -12.35 2.13 -14.93
C ASP A 134 -10.96 1.57 -15.18
N SER A 135 -10.08 1.65 -14.19
CA SER A 135 -8.71 1.13 -14.29
C SER A 135 -8.64 -0.37 -14.64
N ARG A 136 -9.69 -1.14 -14.32
CA ARG A 136 -9.83 -2.55 -14.72
C ARG A 136 -9.91 -2.75 -16.22
N TRP A 137 -10.25 -1.72 -16.98
CA TRP A 137 -10.24 -1.78 -18.44
C TRP A 137 -8.84 -2.01 -19.00
N LEU A 138 -7.79 -1.61 -18.27
CA LEU A 138 -6.40 -1.84 -18.67
C LEU A 138 -5.94 -3.28 -18.48
N ASN A 139 -6.70 -4.12 -17.78
CA ASN A 139 -6.36 -5.53 -17.61
C ASN A 139 -6.42 -6.28 -18.95
N LYS A 140 -5.49 -7.22 -19.18
CA LYS A 140 -5.46 -8.06 -20.41
C LYS A 140 -6.75 -8.86 -20.62
N THR A 141 -7.42 -9.23 -19.52
CA THR A 141 -8.66 -10.02 -19.55
C THR A 141 -9.90 -9.23 -19.97
N THR A 142 -9.87 -7.90 -19.91
CA THR A 142 -10.98 -7.04 -20.33
C THR A 142 -10.89 -6.77 -21.82
N SER A 143 -11.87 -7.22 -22.60
CA SER A 143 -11.88 -7.03 -24.05
C SER A 143 -12.30 -5.63 -24.45
N MET A 144 -11.80 -5.12 -25.58
CA MET A 144 -12.22 -3.82 -26.16
C MET A 144 -13.73 -3.79 -26.42
N ARG A 145 -14.32 -4.91 -26.87
CA ARG A 145 -15.76 -5.03 -27.11
C ARG A 145 -16.56 -4.81 -25.81
N SER A 146 -16.14 -5.41 -24.70
CA SER A 146 -16.81 -5.21 -23.41
C SER A 146 -16.73 -3.76 -22.94
N ILE A 147 -15.62 -3.09 -23.20
CA ILE A 147 -15.44 -1.65 -22.89
C ILE A 147 -16.38 -0.81 -23.77
N GLU A 148 -16.45 -1.13 -25.05
CA GLU A 148 -17.35 -0.46 -26.00
C GLU A 148 -18.82 -0.63 -25.61
N ASP A 149 -19.24 -1.80 -25.17
CA ASP A 149 -20.60 -2.06 -24.69
C ASP A 149 -20.95 -1.16 -23.48
N VAL A 150 -20.01 -0.99 -22.54
CA VAL A 150 -20.19 -0.08 -21.39
C VAL A 150 -20.27 1.37 -21.84
N MET A 151 -19.41 1.81 -22.76
CA MET A 151 -19.46 3.15 -23.32
C MET A 151 -20.79 3.45 -24.00
N ASN A 152 -21.28 2.53 -24.83
CA ASN A 152 -22.55 2.68 -25.53
C ASN A 152 -23.73 2.71 -24.56
N ALA A 153 -23.75 1.87 -23.53
CA ALA A 153 -24.76 1.88 -22.49
C ALA A 153 -24.80 3.21 -21.73
N PHE A 154 -23.61 3.75 -21.41
CA PHE A 154 -23.50 5.05 -20.76
C PHE A 154 -24.03 6.19 -21.65
N ILE A 155 -23.64 6.25 -22.92
CA ILE A 155 -24.12 7.26 -23.88
C ILE A 155 -25.63 7.19 -24.01
N THR A 156 -26.20 5.98 -24.15
CA THR A 156 -27.65 5.79 -24.21
C THR A 156 -28.39 6.28 -22.96
N SER A 157 -27.77 6.10 -21.79
CA SER A 157 -28.32 6.66 -20.52
C SER A 157 -28.31 8.18 -20.54
N VAL A 158 -27.20 8.79 -20.95
CA VAL A 158 -27.08 10.25 -21.07
C VAL A 158 -28.11 10.81 -22.07
N GLU A 159 -28.29 10.18 -23.21
CA GLU A 159 -29.29 10.59 -24.21
C GLU A 159 -30.72 10.59 -23.64
N LYS A 160 -31.07 9.55 -22.87
CA LYS A 160 -32.37 9.48 -22.18
C LYS A 160 -32.56 10.58 -21.15
N ASP A 161 -31.50 10.86 -20.40
CA ASP A 161 -31.55 11.91 -19.37
C ASP A 161 -31.71 13.29 -20.02
N VAL A 162 -30.97 13.58 -21.08
CA VAL A 162 -31.10 14.80 -21.88
C VAL A 162 -32.50 14.94 -22.48
N ASP A 163 -33.05 13.84 -23.05
CA ASP A 163 -34.43 13.84 -23.59
C ASP A 163 -35.46 14.12 -22.48
N THR A 164 -35.27 13.54 -21.31
CA THR A 164 -36.16 13.76 -20.15
C THR A 164 -36.11 15.21 -19.68
N LEU A 165 -34.93 15.79 -19.54
CA LEU A 165 -34.75 17.18 -19.10
C LEU A 165 -35.26 18.18 -20.14
N SER A 166 -35.10 17.87 -21.44
CA SER A 166 -35.57 18.72 -22.55
C SER A 166 -37.09 18.79 -22.64
N LYS A 167 -37.82 17.83 -22.08
CA LYS A 167 -39.27 17.76 -22.03
C LYS A 167 -39.88 18.42 -20.81
N LEU A 168 -39.07 18.96 -19.88
CA LEU A 168 -39.60 19.69 -18.74
C LEU A 168 -40.36 20.93 -19.20
N PRO A 169 -41.55 21.20 -18.65
CA PRO A 169 -42.39 22.31 -19.06
C PRO A 169 -41.80 23.69 -18.70
N GLU A 170 -40.98 23.72 -17.65
CA GLU A 170 -40.30 24.93 -17.15
C GLU A 170 -38.89 24.59 -16.69
N PHE A 171 -37.95 25.51 -16.89
CA PHE A 171 -36.54 25.40 -16.44
C PHE A 171 -35.78 24.15 -16.95
N GLY A 172 -36.19 23.59 -18.09
CA GLY A 172 -35.50 22.44 -18.71
C GLY A 172 -34.08 22.79 -19.14
N PHE A 173 -33.84 24.02 -19.60
CA PHE A 173 -32.48 24.48 -19.96
C PHE A 173 -31.57 24.56 -18.74
N GLU A 174 -32.00 25.18 -17.67
CA GLU A 174 -31.23 25.32 -16.42
C GLU A 174 -30.95 23.95 -15.79
N ALA A 175 -31.95 23.07 -15.79
CA ALA A 175 -31.77 21.69 -15.34
C ALA A 175 -30.74 20.94 -16.20
N LEU A 176 -30.76 21.17 -17.54
CA LEU A 176 -29.76 20.57 -18.45
C LEU A 176 -28.32 21.06 -18.19
N GLU A 177 -28.15 22.35 -17.89
CA GLU A 177 -26.83 22.89 -17.52
C GLU A 177 -26.28 22.26 -16.22
N VAL A 178 -27.15 22.03 -15.22
CA VAL A 178 -26.78 21.29 -14.01
C VAL A 178 -26.40 19.84 -14.35
N TYR A 179 -27.15 19.19 -15.23
CA TYR A 179 -26.85 17.81 -15.69
C TYR A 179 -25.50 17.73 -16.40
N LYS A 180 -25.20 18.64 -17.33
CA LYS A 180 -23.91 18.69 -18.04
C LYS A 180 -22.72 18.77 -17.08
N SER A 181 -22.89 19.45 -15.95
CA SER A 181 -21.81 19.61 -14.97
C SER A 181 -21.69 18.46 -13.97
N THR A 182 -22.79 17.69 -13.73
CA THR A 182 -22.85 16.70 -12.66
C THR A 182 -23.09 15.28 -13.12
N LEU A 183 -23.65 15.07 -14.31
CA LEU A 183 -24.16 13.80 -14.84
C LEU A 183 -25.16 13.11 -13.88
N ASP A 184 -25.84 13.90 -13.04
CA ASP A 184 -26.83 13.43 -12.06
C ASP A 184 -28.21 13.99 -12.41
N ILE A 185 -29.06 13.13 -12.96
CA ILE A 185 -30.43 13.51 -13.38
C ILE A 185 -31.29 13.97 -12.20
N ASN A 186 -31.13 13.35 -11.02
CA ASN A 186 -31.91 13.73 -9.85
C ASN A 186 -31.60 15.14 -9.38
N ARG A 187 -30.30 15.48 -9.39
CA ARG A 187 -29.83 16.82 -9.06
C ARG A 187 -30.32 17.85 -10.06
N ALA A 188 -30.31 17.52 -11.33
CA ALA A 188 -30.83 18.39 -12.39
C ALA A 188 -32.36 18.63 -12.27
N LEU A 189 -33.14 17.58 -12.04
CA LEU A 189 -34.58 17.65 -11.84
C LEU A 189 -34.94 18.48 -10.61
N ASN A 190 -34.23 18.26 -9.49
CA ASN A 190 -34.44 19.03 -8.26
C ASN A 190 -34.22 20.53 -8.45
N GLU A 191 -33.19 20.90 -9.23
CA GLU A 191 -32.90 22.29 -9.54
C GLU A 191 -34.00 22.91 -10.42
N GLY A 192 -34.46 22.21 -11.46
CA GLY A 192 -35.59 22.65 -12.26
C GLY A 192 -36.87 22.89 -11.42
N GLN A 193 -37.18 21.94 -10.53
CA GLN A 193 -38.34 22.09 -9.60
C GLN A 193 -38.17 23.26 -8.64
N ARG A 194 -36.97 23.44 -8.08
CA ARG A 194 -36.66 24.57 -7.19
C ARG A 194 -36.88 25.93 -7.88
N LEU A 195 -36.46 26.05 -9.12
CA LEU A 195 -36.63 27.27 -9.92
C LEU A 195 -38.09 27.52 -10.25
N ALA A 196 -38.83 26.46 -10.60
CA ALA A 196 -40.30 26.57 -10.84
C ALA A 196 -41.08 27.05 -9.59
N GLU A 197 -40.72 26.51 -8.40
CA GLU A 197 -41.31 26.99 -7.14
C GLU A 197 -41.02 28.45 -6.84
N ILE A 198 -39.76 28.89 -7.08
CA ILE A 198 -39.38 30.29 -6.90
C ILE A 198 -40.18 31.17 -7.85
N GLN A 199 -40.36 30.79 -9.10
CA GLN A 199 -41.12 31.54 -10.06
C GLN A 199 -42.62 31.64 -9.66
N ARG A 200 -43.23 30.54 -9.21
CA ARG A 200 -44.59 30.54 -8.70
C ARG A 200 -44.79 31.50 -7.50
N LYS A 201 -43.88 31.41 -6.53
CA LYS A 201 -43.90 32.31 -5.36
C LYS A 201 -43.73 33.77 -5.75
N LYS A 202 -42.88 34.06 -6.75
CA LYS A 202 -42.77 35.44 -7.32
C LYS A 202 -44.06 35.90 -7.96
N ALA A 203 -44.68 35.07 -8.79
CA ALA A 203 -45.93 35.40 -9.45
C ALA A 203 -47.09 35.60 -8.45
N GLU A 204 -47.15 34.78 -7.39
CA GLU A 204 -48.11 34.94 -6.29
C GLU A 204 -47.91 36.28 -5.56
N TYR A 205 -46.66 36.62 -5.22
CA TYR A 205 -46.33 37.88 -4.55
C TYR A 205 -46.63 39.11 -5.42
N GLU A 206 -46.39 39.04 -6.72
CA GLU A 206 -46.71 40.11 -7.68
C GLU A 206 -48.22 40.22 -7.95
N ALA A 207 -48.97 39.12 -7.79
CA ALA A 207 -50.43 39.08 -7.96
C ALA A 207 -51.21 39.53 -6.71
N GLU A 208 -50.58 39.56 -5.53
CA GLU A 208 -51.22 40.13 -4.34
C GLU A 208 -51.40 41.65 -4.51
N PRO A 209 -52.63 42.15 -4.54
CA PRO A 209 -52.85 43.58 -4.66
C PRO A 209 -52.33 44.29 -3.41
N VAL A 210 -51.36 45.20 -3.60
CA VAL A 210 -50.93 46.09 -2.51
C VAL A 210 -52.11 46.90 -2.00
N SER A 211 -52.74 46.41 -0.94
CA SER A 211 -53.77 47.14 -0.25
C SER A 211 -53.15 48.35 0.46
N TYR A 212 -53.07 49.47 -0.25
CA TYR A 212 -52.78 50.75 0.39
C TYR A 212 -53.95 51.11 1.24
N THR A 213 -53.93 50.81 2.50
CA THR A 213 -54.78 51.46 3.48
C THR A 213 -54.33 52.92 3.61
N HIS A 214 -55.01 53.81 2.85
CA HIS A 214 -55.02 55.26 3.12
C HIS A 214 -55.47 55.50 4.53
N LEU A 215 -54.55 55.73 5.45
CA LEU A 215 -54.88 56.44 6.70
C LEU A 215 -55.26 57.89 6.37
N ARG A 216 -56.53 58.13 6.21
CA ARG A 216 -57.11 59.47 6.15
C ARG A 216 -56.86 60.15 7.50
N ALA A 217 -55.91 61.07 7.50
CA ALA A 217 -55.75 62.00 8.58
C ALA A 217 -57.02 62.87 8.63
N HIS A 218 -57.86 62.70 9.63
CA HIS A 218 -58.87 63.67 9.99
C HIS A 218 -58.18 64.88 10.63
N GLU A 219 -58.06 65.95 9.85
CA GLU A 219 -57.92 67.27 10.42
C GLU A 219 -59.30 67.64 11.02
N THR A 220 -59.34 67.77 12.30
CA THR A 220 -60.38 68.51 12.99
C THR A 220 -59.89 69.92 13.30
N LEU A 221 -60.40 70.88 12.53
CA LEU A 221 -60.46 72.30 12.91
C LEU A 221 -61.53 72.52 13.94
N ALA A 222 -61.22 73.13 15.06
CA ALA A 222 -61.98 74.15 15.77
C ALA A 222 -61.12 74.71 16.91
#